data_e202fef91984dd86a7d695262d9f4414
#
_entry.id   e202fef91984dd86a7d695262d9f4414
#
_cell.length_a   1.000
_cell.length_b   1.000
_cell.length_c   1.000
_cell.angle_alpha   90.00
_cell.angle_beta   90.00
_cell.angle_gamma   90.00
#
_symmetry.space_group_name_H-M   'P 1'
#
loop_
_entity.id
_entity.type
_entity.pdbx_description
1 polymer ?
#
loop_
_entity_poly.entity_id
_entity_poly.type
_entity_poly.pdbx_seq_one_letter_code
_entity_poly.pdbx_strand_id
1 'polypeptide(L)'
;ERAMNYAAEQTVSLINGERHASLDGKPVTAGGIAFLVRRRADAVAAQRALSSRGVQSVYLTLESVFLQDTADDLKLILEAILEPSNDQAIKAALATRLMQTTAAEIDRLNHDIQAQQAVHAEFRSYHDMWLEQDVAPMLNTLMERRQLAQTWLKIPNGERQITNLRHLIEI
;
A
#
# COMPACT_ATOMS: atom_id res chain seq x y z
N GLU A 1 1.02 24.92 14.00
CA GLU A 1 -0.14 25.12 13.12
C GLU A 1 -0.07 26.47 12.38
N ARG A 2 0.19 27.62 13.05
CA ARG A 2 0.35 28.93 12.38
C ARG A 2 1.47 28.94 11.34
N ALA A 3 2.61 28.34 11.62
CA ALA A 3 3.74 28.28 10.69
C ALA A 3 3.40 27.50 9.41
N MET A 4 2.66 26.39 9.52
CA MET A 4 2.25 25.58 8.37
C MET A 4 1.21 26.31 7.51
N ASN A 5 0.27 27.03 8.14
CA ASN A 5 -0.67 27.88 7.41
C ASN A 5 0.04 29.00 6.64
N TYR A 6 1.00 29.67 7.25
CA TYR A 6 1.81 30.68 6.59
C TYR A 6 2.62 30.09 5.42
N ALA A 7 3.28 28.96 5.62
CA ALA A 7 4.03 28.29 4.58
C ALA A 7 3.13 27.87 3.40
N ALA A 8 1.91 27.39 3.68
CA ALA A 8 0.93 27.06 2.66
C ALA A 8 0.46 28.30 1.87
N GLU A 9 0.26 29.43 2.51
CA GLU A 9 -0.05 30.70 1.82
C GLU A 9 1.09 31.14 0.90
N GLN A 10 2.33 31.07 1.38
CA GLN A 10 3.50 31.38 0.54
C GLN A 10 3.59 30.46 -0.67
N THR A 11 3.28 29.16 -0.50
CA THR A 11 3.26 28.17 -1.59
C THR A 11 2.22 28.55 -2.65
N VAL A 12 0.99 28.87 -2.25
CA VAL A 12 -0.07 29.30 -3.17
C VAL A 12 0.33 30.55 -3.93
N SER A 13 0.87 31.54 -3.25
CA SER A 13 1.34 32.79 -3.86
C SER A 13 2.47 32.57 -4.88
N LEU A 14 3.36 31.60 -4.64
CA LEU A 14 4.41 31.19 -5.59
C LEU A 14 3.82 30.49 -6.81
N ILE A 15 2.89 29.58 -6.61
CA ILE A 15 2.27 28.80 -7.70
C ILE A 15 1.39 29.70 -8.60
N ASN A 16 0.67 30.64 -8.00
CA ASN A 16 -0.21 31.57 -8.73
C ASN A 16 0.55 32.71 -9.43
N GLY A 17 1.88 32.79 -9.28
CA GLY A 17 2.69 33.82 -9.91
C GLY A 17 2.59 35.20 -9.26
N GLU A 18 1.94 35.33 -8.09
CA GLU A 18 1.87 36.58 -7.31
C GLU A 18 3.27 36.99 -6.81
N ARG A 19 4.13 36.02 -6.63
CA ARG A 19 5.57 36.20 -6.39
C ARG A 19 6.32 35.57 -7.55
N HIS A 20 7.04 36.41 -8.28
CA HIS A 20 7.88 35.96 -9.39
C HIS A 20 9.04 35.09 -8.85
N ALA A 21 8.85 33.77 -8.91
CA ALA A 21 9.89 32.81 -8.59
C ALA A 21 10.07 31.87 -9.79
N SER A 22 11.33 31.61 -10.13
CA SER A 22 11.68 30.67 -11.18
C SER A 22 12.77 29.71 -10.69
N LEU A 23 12.69 28.47 -11.14
CA LEU A 23 13.70 27.44 -10.95
C LEU A 23 14.21 27.08 -12.36
N ASP A 24 15.51 27.24 -12.59
CA ASP A 24 16.14 27.03 -13.90
C ASP A 24 15.45 27.78 -15.07
N GLY A 25 14.99 29.00 -14.79
CA GLY A 25 14.34 29.86 -15.78
C GLY A 25 12.87 29.51 -16.07
N LYS A 26 12.30 28.51 -15.37
CA LYS A 26 10.89 28.11 -15.49
C LYS A 26 10.10 28.55 -14.26
N PRO A 27 8.82 28.91 -14.41
CA PRO A 27 7.94 29.21 -13.26
C PRO A 27 7.91 28.06 -12.27
N VAL A 28 7.87 28.36 -10.98
CA VAL A 28 7.74 27.34 -9.93
C VAL A 28 6.36 26.70 -9.99
N THR A 29 6.34 25.36 -9.96
CA THR A 29 5.11 24.57 -9.92
C THR A 29 5.00 23.86 -8.57
N ALA A 30 3.80 23.34 -8.23
CA ALA A 30 3.56 22.60 -6.98
C ALA A 30 4.56 21.43 -6.80
N GLY A 31 4.89 20.72 -7.88
CA GLY A 31 5.85 19.61 -7.86
C GLY A 31 7.30 20.01 -7.62
N GLY A 32 7.63 21.31 -7.76
CA GLY A 32 8.95 21.86 -7.46
C GLY A 32 9.13 22.36 -6.03
N ILE A 33 8.13 22.21 -5.15
CA ILE A 33 8.16 22.74 -3.78
C ILE A 33 8.18 21.59 -2.78
N ALA A 34 9.10 21.60 -1.84
CA ALA A 34 9.19 20.63 -0.76
C ALA A 34 9.13 21.30 0.64
N PHE A 35 8.35 20.72 1.53
CA PHE A 35 8.28 21.09 2.94
C PHE A 35 9.14 20.14 3.77
N LEU A 36 10.21 20.61 4.36
CA LEU A 36 11.05 19.86 5.28
C LEU A 36 10.52 20.04 6.70
N VAL A 37 10.06 18.94 7.32
CA VAL A 37 9.50 18.93 8.66
C VAL A 37 10.19 17.89 9.53
N ARG A 38 10.24 18.14 10.85
CA ARG A 38 10.91 17.23 11.81
C ARG A 38 9.98 16.14 12.34
N ARG A 39 8.69 16.43 12.43
CA ARG A 39 7.70 15.57 13.09
C ARG A 39 6.55 15.26 12.14
N ARG A 40 6.03 14.05 12.25
CA ARG A 40 4.84 13.61 11.49
C ARG A 40 3.63 14.56 11.69
N ALA A 41 3.44 15.05 12.91
CA ALA A 41 2.36 15.99 13.20
C ALA A 41 2.47 17.29 12.38
N ASP A 42 3.70 17.78 12.15
CA ASP A 42 3.95 18.96 11.33
C ASP A 42 3.67 18.69 9.85
N ALA A 43 3.99 17.48 9.36
CA ALA A 43 3.65 17.04 7.98
C ALA A 43 2.13 16.99 7.78
N VAL A 44 1.39 16.37 8.70
CA VAL A 44 -0.07 16.31 8.64
C VAL A 44 -0.70 17.71 8.68
N ALA A 45 -0.17 18.61 9.50
CA ALA A 45 -0.62 19.99 9.56
C ALA A 45 -0.34 20.74 8.24
N ALA A 46 0.83 20.52 7.62
CA ALA A 46 1.18 21.09 6.33
C ALA A 46 0.25 20.56 5.22
N GLN A 47 0.01 19.26 5.16
CA GLN A 47 -0.92 18.65 4.18
C GLN A 47 -2.33 19.24 4.29
N ARG A 48 -2.86 19.37 5.52
CA ARG A 48 -4.18 20.00 5.75
C ARG A 48 -4.21 21.44 5.27
N ALA A 49 -3.16 22.21 5.60
CA ALA A 49 -3.07 23.62 5.22
C ALA A 49 -2.97 23.82 3.70
N LEU A 50 -2.28 22.94 2.97
CA LEU A 50 -2.19 22.94 1.52
C LEU A 50 -3.50 22.48 0.88
N SER A 51 -4.07 21.38 1.35
CA SER A 51 -5.32 20.82 0.83
C SER A 51 -6.50 21.79 0.97
N SER A 52 -6.59 22.51 2.11
CA SER A 52 -7.62 23.55 2.30
C SER A 52 -7.51 24.73 1.33
N ARG A 53 -6.39 24.85 0.63
CA ARG A 53 -6.10 25.87 -0.39
C ARG A 53 -6.05 25.27 -1.82
N GLY A 54 -6.51 24.03 -2.00
CA GLY A 54 -6.57 23.36 -3.30
C GLY A 54 -5.23 22.80 -3.79
N VAL A 55 -4.17 22.82 -2.98
CA VAL A 55 -2.86 22.26 -3.34
C VAL A 55 -2.73 20.85 -2.81
N GLN A 56 -2.61 19.87 -3.71
CA GLN A 56 -2.33 18.49 -3.34
C GLN A 56 -0.86 18.32 -2.96
N SER A 57 -0.59 17.51 -1.94
CA SER A 57 0.77 17.25 -1.47
C SER A 57 0.93 15.78 -1.06
N VAL A 58 2.14 15.26 -1.25
CA VAL A 58 2.52 13.90 -0.85
C VAL A 58 3.47 13.98 0.33
N TYR A 59 3.21 13.22 1.38
CA TYR A 59 4.13 13.07 2.49
C TYR A 59 5.08 11.90 2.21
N LEU A 60 6.34 12.23 1.93
CA LEU A 60 7.40 11.25 1.81
C LEU A 60 7.93 10.94 3.23
N THR A 61 7.71 9.75 3.70
CA THR A 61 8.21 9.25 4.98
C THR A 61 9.31 8.23 4.74
N LEU A 62 10.33 8.25 5.60
CA LEU A 62 11.33 7.18 5.69
C LEU A 62 10.85 6.02 6.58
N GLU A 63 9.55 5.99 6.94
CA GLU A 63 9.02 4.83 7.65
C GLU A 63 9.25 3.58 6.79
N SER A 64 9.91 2.62 7.41
CA SER A 64 10.18 1.33 6.77
C SER A 64 8.88 0.72 6.28
N VAL A 65 8.87 0.22 5.04
CA VAL A 65 7.72 -0.52 4.48
C VAL A 65 7.37 -1.74 5.33
N PHE A 66 8.34 -2.26 6.11
CA PHE A 66 8.15 -3.36 7.05
C PHE A 66 7.34 -2.99 8.31
N LEU A 67 7.20 -1.70 8.63
CA LEU A 67 6.37 -1.23 9.76
C LEU A 67 4.94 -0.88 9.35
N GLN A 68 4.52 -1.28 8.17
CA GLN A 68 3.19 -1.03 7.64
C GLN A 68 2.31 -2.27 7.79
N ASP A 69 1.04 -2.07 7.97
CA ASP A 69 0.03 -3.13 8.00
C ASP A 69 0.12 -4.10 6.80
N THR A 70 0.59 -3.59 5.65
CA THR A 70 0.83 -4.40 4.44
C THR A 70 1.90 -5.47 4.65
N ALA A 71 2.95 -5.17 5.43
CA ALA A 71 4.00 -6.14 5.73
C ALA A 71 3.51 -7.24 6.68
N ASP A 72 2.69 -6.89 7.67
CA ASP A 72 2.08 -7.86 8.57
C ASP A 72 1.13 -8.81 7.82
N ASP A 73 0.29 -8.23 6.93
CA ASP A 73 -0.58 -9.01 6.06
C ASP A 73 0.22 -9.95 5.13
N LEU A 74 1.30 -9.44 4.51
CA LEU A 74 2.17 -10.23 3.65
C LEU A 74 2.85 -11.37 4.42
N LYS A 75 3.30 -11.11 5.65
CA LYS A 75 3.89 -12.14 6.51
C LYS A 75 2.93 -13.32 6.72
N LEU A 76 1.66 -13.05 7.06
CA LEU A 76 0.65 -14.11 7.23
C LEU A 76 0.42 -14.90 5.94
N ILE A 77 0.45 -14.23 4.78
CA ILE A 77 0.33 -14.90 3.48
C ILE A 77 1.53 -15.81 3.21
N LEU A 78 2.75 -15.34 3.47
CA LEU A 78 3.97 -16.14 3.27
C LEU A 78 4.02 -17.32 4.24
N GLU A 79 3.63 -17.15 5.50
CA GLU A 79 3.53 -18.25 6.48
C GLU A 79 2.55 -19.33 6.01
N ALA A 80 1.40 -18.95 5.46
CA ALA A 80 0.43 -19.90 4.92
C ALA A 80 0.94 -20.62 3.66
N ILE A 81 1.74 -19.96 2.84
CA ILE A 81 2.37 -20.57 1.66
C ILE A 81 3.47 -21.55 2.08
N LEU A 82 4.23 -21.25 3.12
CA LEU A 82 5.25 -22.17 3.67
C LEU A 82 4.64 -23.43 4.29
N GLU A 83 3.43 -23.32 4.85
CA GLU A 83 2.71 -24.43 5.46
C GLU A 83 1.35 -24.69 4.80
N PRO A 84 1.30 -25.10 3.51
CA PRO A 84 0.05 -25.18 2.73
C PRO A 84 -0.92 -26.29 3.19
N SER A 85 -0.55 -27.09 4.19
CA SER A 85 -1.43 -28.04 4.88
C SER A 85 -2.03 -27.49 6.17
N ASN A 86 -1.60 -26.31 6.63
CA ASN A 86 -2.08 -25.68 7.85
C ASN A 86 -3.33 -24.83 7.54
N ASP A 87 -4.53 -25.39 7.83
CA ASP A 87 -5.81 -24.76 7.58
C ASP A 87 -5.97 -23.42 8.32
N GLN A 88 -5.42 -23.30 9.53
CA GLN A 88 -5.49 -22.05 10.29
C GLN A 88 -4.63 -20.95 9.67
N ALA A 89 -3.41 -21.29 9.22
CA ALA A 89 -2.54 -20.34 8.54
C ALA A 89 -3.18 -19.83 7.23
N ILE A 90 -3.76 -20.73 6.44
CA ILE A 90 -4.49 -20.38 5.22
C ILE A 90 -5.66 -19.44 5.51
N LYS A 91 -6.49 -19.74 6.50
CA LYS A 91 -7.61 -18.88 6.90
C LYS A 91 -7.15 -17.51 7.41
N ALA A 92 -6.05 -17.48 8.18
CA ALA A 92 -5.45 -16.22 8.62
C ALA A 92 -4.96 -15.37 7.44
N ALA A 93 -4.28 -15.99 6.46
CA ALA A 93 -3.85 -15.33 5.24
C ALA A 93 -5.04 -14.77 4.44
N LEU A 94 -6.09 -15.57 4.24
CA LEU A 94 -7.30 -15.17 3.54
C LEU A 94 -8.02 -14.01 4.22
N ALA A 95 -7.98 -13.93 5.56
CA ALA A 95 -8.61 -12.87 6.35
C ALA A 95 -7.84 -11.54 6.30
N THR A 96 -6.64 -11.51 5.73
CA THR A 96 -5.85 -10.29 5.61
C THR A 96 -6.52 -9.25 4.69
N ARG A 97 -6.19 -7.98 4.90
CA ARG A 97 -6.65 -6.88 4.02
C ARG A 97 -6.11 -7.04 2.59
N LEU A 98 -4.95 -7.67 2.42
CA LEU A 98 -4.38 -7.94 1.12
C LEU A 98 -5.24 -8.94 0.32
N MET A 99 -5.70 -10.00 0.94
CA MET A 99 -6.48 -11.06 0.26
C MET A 99 -7.97 -10.70 0.10
N GLN A 100 -8.50 -9.82 0.96
CA GLN A 100 -9.88 -9.30 0.91
C GLN A 100 -10.98 -10.39 0.83
N THR A 101 -10.70 -11.57 1.35
CA THR A 101 -11.69 -12.65 1.43
C THR A 101 -12.68 -12.32 2.56
N THR A 102 -13.95 -12.37 2.28
CA THR A 102 -15.00 -12.08 3.28
C THR A 102 -15.09 -13.16 4.36
N ALA A 103 -15.57 -12.78 5.55
CA ALA A 103 -15.81 -13.74 6.63
C ALA A 103 -16.75 -14.88 6.21
N ALA A 104 -17.76 -14.59 5.39
CA ALA A 104 -18.68 -15.58 4.86
C ALA A 104 -18.00 -16.59 3.91
N GLU A 105 -17.08 -16.12 3.08
CA GLU A 105 -16.28 -17.00 2.20
C GLU A 105 -15.34 -17.88 3.01
N ILE A 106 -14.71 -17.33 4.06
CA ILE A 106 -13.84 -18.11 4.96
C ILE A 106 -14.68 -19.14 5.74
N ASP A 107 -15.84 -18.76 6.23
CA ASP A 107 -16.75 -19.68 6.96
C ASP A 107 -17.24 -20.82 6.06
N ARG A 108 -17.49 -20.54 4.78
CA ARG A 108 -17.86 -21.58 3.81
C ARG A 108 -16.80 -22.69 3.72
N LEU A 109 -15.51 -22.36 3.87
CA LEU A 109 -14.43 -23.36 3.87
C LEU A 109 -14.55 -24.38 5.02
N ASN A 110 -15.28 -24.06 6.10
CA ASN A 110 -15.53 -24.99 7.20
C ASN A 110 -16.56 -26.07 6.84
N HIS A 111 -17.40 -25.80 5.82
CA HIS A 111 -18.57 -26.63 5.48
C HIS A 111 -18.51 -27.21 4.08
N ASP A 112 -17.59 -26.71 3.22
CA ASP A 112 -17.41 -27.13 1.82
C ASP A 112 -16.02 -27.74 1.63
N ILE A 113 -15.95 -29.08 1.67
CA ILE A 113 -14.71 -29.83 1.53
C ILE A 113 -14.06 -29.56 0.16
N GLN A 114 -14.83 -29.38 -0.91
CA GLN A 114 -14.28 -29.12 -2.25
C GLN A 114 -13.65 -27.73 -2.31
N ALA A 115 -14.31 -26.72 -1.74
CA ALA A 115 -13.75 -25.37 -1.64
C ALA A 115 -12.48 -25.36 -0.80
N GLN A 116 -12.47 -26.06 0.34
CA GLN A 116 -11.28 -26.21 1.19
C GLN A 116 -10.12 -26.85 0.41
N GLN A 117 -10.36 -27.99 -0.27
CA GLN A 117 -9.34 -28.67 -1.06
C GLN A 117 -8.80 -27.79 -2.19
N ALA A 118 -9.66 -27.02 -2.85
CA ALA A 118 -9.24 -26.10 -3.90
C ALA A 118 -8.29 -25.00 -3.38
N VAL A 119 -8.61 -24.41 -2.21
CA VAL A 119 -7.75 -23.40 -1.56
C VAL A 119 -6.41 -24.01 -1.12
N HIS A 120 -6.41 -25.19 -0.51
CA HIS A 120 -5.18 -25.88 -0.16
C HIS A 120 -4.31 -26.21 -1.39
N ALA A 121 -4.92 -26.62 -2.49
CA ALA A 121 -4.22 -26.88 -3.75
C ALA A 121 -3.63 -25.58 -4.34
N GLU A 122 -4.34 -24.48 -4.23
CA GLU A 122 -3.86 -23.16 -4.63
C GLU A 122 -2.61 -22.75 -3.83
N PHE A 123 -2.68 -22.80 -2.48
CA PHE A 123 -1.53 -22.46 -1.63
C PHE A 123 -0.34 -23.39 -1.85
N ARG A 124 -0.58 -24.68 -2.10
CA ARG A 124 0.46 -25.63 -2.48
C ARG A 124 1.12 -25.23 -3.80
N SER A 125 0.34 -24.80 -4.79
CA SER A 125 0.92 -24.35 -6.06
C SER A 125 1.80 -23.11 -5.92
N TYR A 126 1.49 -22.20 -4.95
CA TYR A 126 2.36 -21.07 -4.63
C TYR A 126 3.63 -21.53 -3.91
N HIS A 127 3.53 -22.48 -2.98
CA HIS A 127 4.69 -23.08 -2.33
C HIS A 127 5.66 -23.70 -3.34
N ASP A 128 5.15 -24.53 -4.26
CA ASP A 128 5.96 -25.19 -5.28
C ASP A 128 6.62 -24.16 -6.22
N MET A 129 5.88 -23.13 -6.61
CA MET A 129 6.42 -22.02 -7.41
C MET A 129 7.52 -21.24 -6.67
N TRP A 130 7.35 -21.00 -5.36
CA TRP A 130 8.40 -20.36 -4.54
C TRP A 130 9.70 -21.18 -4.54
N LEU A 131 9.61 -22.49 -4.39
CA LEU A 131 10.78 -23.37 -4.44
C LEU A 131 11.46 -23.43 -5.83
N GLU A 132 10.67 -23.29 -6.90
CA GLU A 132 11.20 -23.40 -8.27
C GLU A 132 11.68 -22.08 -8.85
N GLN A 133 11.04 -20.96 -8.53
CA GLN A 133 11.20 -19.68 -9.23
C GLN A 133 11.54 -18.50 -8.31
N ASP A 134 11.57 -18.70 -6.98
CA ASP A 134 11.73 -17.64 -5.98
C ASP A 134 10.42 -16.95 -5.58
N VAL A 135 10.48 -16.11 -4.52
CA VAL A 135 9.35 -15.45 -3.87
C VAL A 135 8.69 -14.39 -4.76
N ALA A 136 9.46 -13.61 -5.51
CA ALA A 136 8.94 -12.49 -6.28
C ALA A 136 8.03 -12.94 -7.45
N PRO A 137 8.40 -13.91 -8.31
CA PRO A 137 7.50 -14.46 -9.33
C PRO A 137 6.24 -15.09 -8.73
N MET A 138 6.36 -15.79 -7.61
CA MET A 138 5.24 -16.40 -6.89
C MET A 138 4.26 -15.34 -6.42
N LEU A 139 4.72 -14.27 -5.76
CA LEU A 139 3.86 -13.18 -5.29
C LEU A 139 3.17 -12.44 -6.44
N ASN A 140 3.86 -12.21 -7.55
CA ASN A 140 3.25 -11.63 -8.75
C ASN A 140 2.12 -12.52 -9.27
N THR A 141 2.34 -13.84 -9.34
CA THR A 141 1.31 -14.80 -9.77
C THR A 141 0.11 -14.81 -8.81
N LEU A 142 0.35 -14.75 -7.49
CA LEU A 142 -0.70 -14.63 -6.48
C LEU A 142 -1.53 -13.36 -6.70
N MET A 143 -0.86 -12.21 -6.89
CA MET A 143 -1.54 -10.93 -7.15
C MET A 143 -2.42 -10.98 -8.40
N GLU A 144 -1.94 -11.59 -9.47
CA GLU A 144 -2.67 -11.73 -10.74
C GLU A 144 -3.86 -12.69 -10.59
N ARG A 145 -3.66 -13.90 -10.07
CA ARG A 145 -4.72 -14.91 -9.89
C ARG A 145 -5.86 -14.40 -9.00
N ARG A 146 -5.52 -13.70 -7.94
CA ARG A 146 -6.48 -13.12 -7.00
C ARG A 146 -6.99 -11.74 -7.43
N GLN A 147 -6.51 -11.20 -8.54
CA GLN A 147 -6.88 -9.88 -9.07
C GLN A 147 -6.77 -8.76 -8.01
N LEU A 148 -5.75 -8.86 -7.14
CA LEU A 148 -5.62 -7.98 -5.97
C LEU A 148 -5.53 -6.51 -6.36
N ALA A 149 -4.78 -6.18 -7.42
CA ALA A 149 -4.66 -4.81 -7.89
C ALA A 149 -6.03 -4.19 -8.27
N GLN A 150 -6.88 -4.95 -8.97
CA GLN A 150 -8.20 -4.48 -9.38
C GLN A 150 -9.14 -4.29 -8.18
N THR A 151 -9.01 -5.15 -7.16
CA THR A 151 -9.81 -5.08 -5.94
C THR A 151 -9.40 -3.90 -5.08
N TRP A 152 -8.08 -3.66 -4.93
CA TRP A 152 -7.57 -2.55 -4.12
C TRP A 152 -7.81 -1.18 -4.73
N LEU A 153 -7.79 -1.04 -6.06
CA LEU A 153 -8.11 0.23 -6.71
C LEU A 153 -9.54 0.73 -6.41
N LYS A 154 -10.43 -0.16 -5.93
CA LYS A 154 -11.80 0.19 -5.54
C LYS A 154 -11.93 0.71 -4.11
N ILE A 155 -10.89 0.63 -3.30
CA ILE A 155 -10.91 1.05 -1.90
C ILE A 155 -10.02 2.27 -1.64
N PRO A 156 -10.34 3.10 -0.63
CA PRO A 156 -9.49 4.22 -0.25
C PRO A 156 -8.07 3.78 0.07
N ASN A 157 -7.07 4.50 -0.42
CA ASN A 157 -5.64 4.20 -0.27
C ASN A 157 -5.15 2.88 -0.92
N GLY A 158 -5.93 2.24 -1.78
CA GLY A 158 -5.55 1.00 -2.44
C GLY A 158 -4.31 1.13 -3.33
N GLU A 159 -4.14 2.24 -4.05
CA GLU A 159 -2.92 2.52 -4.82
C GLU A 159 -1.66 2.50 -3.96
N ARG A 160 -1.76 3.04 -2.74
CA ARG A 160 -0.63 3.03 -1.79
C ARG A 160 -0.30 1.61 -1.32
N GLN A 161 -1.32 0.77 -1.10
CA GLN A 161 -1.11 -0.63 -0.72
C GLN A 161 -0.43 -1.42 -1.84
N ILE A 162 -0.84 -1.22 -3.09
CA ILE A 162 -0.20 -1.83 -4.27
C ILE A 162 1.28 -1.41 -4.35
N THR A 163 1.56 -0.11 -4.16
CA THR A 163 2.92 0.42 -4.19
C THR A 163 3.76 -0.16 -3.07
N ASN A 164 3.25 -0.21 -1.84
CA ASN A 164 3.94 -0.79 -0.69
C ASN A 164 4.25 -2.29 -0.91
N LEU A 165 3.29 -3.04 -1.43
CA LEU A 165 3.50 -4.46 -1.72
C LEU A 165 4.57 -4.67 -2.81
N ARG A 166 4.54 -3.88 -3.88
CA ARG A 166 5.58 -3.95 -4.92
C ARG A 166 6.97 -3.66 -4.35
N HIS A 167 7.10 -2.65 -3.50
CA HIS A 167 8.37 -2.37 -2.82
C HIS A 167 8.82 -3.53 -1.92
N LEU A 168 7.90 -4.22 -1.23
CA LEU A 168 8.23 -5.39 -0.42
C LEU A 168 8.66 -6.59 -1.28
N ILE A 169 8.17 -6.70 -2.50
CA ILE A 169 8.55 -7.76 -3.45
C ILE A 169 9.93 -7.49 -4.08
N GLU A 170 10.32 -6.22 -4.23
CA GLU A 170 11.58 -5.81 -4.86
C GLU A 170 12.80 -5.84 -3.91
N ILE A 171 12.58 -6.00 -2.60
CA ILE A 171 13.66 -6.08 -1.58
C ILE A 171 14.15 -7.51 -1.42
#